data_aef4b187563d2b65b84608f0d06def13
#
_entry.id   aef4b187563d2b65b84608f0d06def13
#
_cell.length_a   1.000
_cell.length_b   1.000
_cell.length_c   1.000
_cell.angle_alpha   90.00
_cell.angle_beta   90.00
_cell.angle_gamma   90.00
#
_symmetry.space_group_name_H-M   'P 1'
#
loop_
_entity.id
_entity.type
_entity.pdbx_description
1 polymer ?
#
loop_
_entity_poly.entity_id
_entity_poly.type
_entity_poly.pdbx_seq_one_letter_code
_entity_poly.pdbx_strand_id
1 'polypeptide(L)'
;MTSSAPQQGDSSRVRDLRIAIVHSFYSSATPSGENQAVADQMAALDRAGLKPHLVAAHTDRLSRSPLYPLRAAVTVGSGRGHSPEADLRRLRPDVVHVHNLFPNFGSAWLSNWDGPIIATVHNYRPLCAAATLYRKGATCTLCPDGDRWAGLRNGCYRQSRTATAPLAWAGRHGAPANPLLRRADRIVVLSEASRQTYVRAGIEPGRLVLVPNFTSDAASPKGVGSGRRHDRVDAPWVFAGRLTPEKGLMELLVRWPASERLDVVGDGPLLEDCRRAAPRAVRFLGAVQYSELRERLPSWRGLVFPSRCPEGAPLIYPEALAAGLPVLAFPGSAVADSVREQGTGMVVGWHEPLDAALSRAADHFHSLRPHCRSVFLRHYTERIWVNRIANVYSDALAHHAAVREVPSGGGPRVPEMEPRW
;
A
#
# COMPACT_ATOMS: atom_id res chain seq x y z
N MET A 1 32.01 11.81 -13.51
CA MET A 1 31.29 10.53 -13.48
C MET A 1 29.91 10.79 -14.08
N THR A 2 29.72 10.35 -15.30
CA THR A 2 28.60 10.68 -16.17
C THR A 2 27.35 9.92 -15.73
N SER A 3 26.35 10.68 -15.26
CA SER A 3 24.99 10.19 -15.01
C SER A 3 24.31 9.92 -16.35
N SER A 4 24.16 8.66 -16.71
CA SER A 4 23.35 8.24 -17.84
C SER A 4 21.88 8.43 -17.49
N ALA A 5 21.18 9.31 -18.20
CA ALA A 5 19.74 9.47 -18.15
C ALA A 5 19.06 8.14 -18.56
N PRO A 6 17.94 7.74 -17.90
CA PRO A 6 17.21 6.55 -18.30
C PRO A 6 16.60 6.78 -19.69
N GLN A 7 16.89 5.85 -20.60
CA GLN A 7 16.31 5.80 -21.95
C GLN A 7 14.78 5.76 -21.84
N GLN A 8 14.10 6.66 -22.55
CA GLN A 8 12.66 6.65 -22.75
C GLN A 8 12.29 5.36 -23.50
N GLY A 9 11.81 4.36 -22.75
CA GLY A 9 11.27 3.15 -23.35
C GLY A 9 10.11 3.48 -24.29
N ASP A 10 10.06 2.77 -25.39
CA ASP A 10 9.09 2.91 -26.48
C ASP A 10 7.65 2.77 -25.97
N SER A 11 7.02 3.89 -25.66
CA SER A 11 5.65 3.98 -25.13
C SER A 11 4.58 3.52 -26.13
N SER A 12 4.95 3.23 -27.38
CA SER A 12 4.03 2.72 -28.40
C SER A 12 3.68 1.25 -28.20
N ARG A 13 4.63 0.43 -27.76
CA ARG A 13 4.42 -1.02 -27.55
C ARG A 13 3.48 -1.37 -26.38
N VAL A 14 3.36 -0.49 -25.39
CA VAL A 14 2.53 -0.76 -24.20
C VAL A 14 1.04 -0.53 -24.47
N ARG A 15 0.69 0.27 -25.48
CA ARG A 15 -0.71 0.64 -25.77
C ARG A 15 -1.59 -0.51 -26.27
N ASP A 16 -0.98 -1.56 -26.82
CA ASP A 16 -1.71 -2.71 -27.35
C ASP A 16 -1.74 -3.92 -26.41
N LEU A 17 -1.19 -3.76 -25.18
CA LEU A 17 -1.13 -4.85 -24.21
C LEU A 17 -2.50 -5.16 -23.63
N ARG A 18 -2.86 -6.45 -23.60
CA ARG A 18 -3.99 -6.98 -22.85
C ARG A 18 -3.56 -7.21 -21.41
N ILE A 19 -3.98 -6.36 -20.52
CA ILE A 19 -3.63 -6.41 -19.11
C ILE A 19 -4.79 -7.00 -18.31
N ALA A 20 -4.55 -8.06 -17.55
CA ALA A 20 -5.52 -8.57 -16.58
C ALA A 20 -5.10 -8.14 -15.17
N ILE A 21 -5.99 -7.44 -14.46
CA ILE A 21 -5.82 -7.05 -13.07
C ILE A 21 -6.57 -8.08 -12.19
N VAL A 22 -5.85 -8.75 -11.29
CA VAL A 22 -6.45 -9.72 -10.35
C VAL A 22 -6.52 -9.10 -8.96
N HIS A 23 -7.72 -8.99 -8.40
CA HIS A 23 -7.93 -8.40 -7.08
C HIS A 23 -9.07 -9.07 -6.29
N SER A 24 -8.81 -9.31 -5.01
CA SER A 24 -9.78 -9.76 -4.02
C SER A 24 -10.26 -8.56 -3.19
N PHE A 25 -11.46 -8.04 -3.51
CA PHE A 25 -12.05 -6.92 -2.78
C PHE A 25 -12.48 -7.31 -1.38
N TYR A 26 -12.05 -6.52 -0.40
CA TYR A 26 -12.55 -6.59 0.97
C TYR A 26 -14.02 -6.14 1.05
N SER A 27 -14.64 -6.34 2.23
CA SER A 27 -16.01 -5.91 2.45
C SER A 27 -16.17 -4.40 2.27
N SER A 28 -17.25 -4.01 1.60
CA SER A 28 -17.64 -2.60 1.40
C SER A 28 -18.06 -1.92 2.71
N ALA A 29 -18.43 -2.70 3.73
CA ALA A 29 -18.73 -2.17 5.06
C ALA A 29 -17.52 -1.53 5.76
N THR A 30 -16.28 -1.80 5.29
CA THR A 30 -15.07 -1.24 5.86
C THR A 30 -14.27 -0.57 4.75
N PRO A 31 -14.13 0.76 4.75
CA PRO A 31 -13.32 1.46 3.76
C PRO A 31 -11.90 0.92 3.69
N SER A 32 -11.42 0.65 2.47
CA SER A 32 -10.09 0.09 2.22
C SER A 32 -9.34 0.95 1.22
N GLY A 33 -8.22 1.54 1.66
CA GLY A 33 -7.34 2.28 0.75
C GLY A 33 -6.75 1.41 -0.36
N GLU A 34 -6.61 0.10 -0.14
CA GLU A 34 -6.17 -0.86 -1.16
C GLU A 34 -7.23 -1.02 -2.26
N ASN A 35 -8.50 -1.22 -1.89
CA ASN A 35 -9.59 -1.29 -2.86
C ASN A 35 -9.71 0.00 -3.68
N GLN A 36 -9.57 1.16 -3.04
CA GLN A 36 -9.59 2.47 -3.71
C GLN A 36 -8.42 2.62 -4.68
N ALA A 37 -7.20 2.28 -4.23
CA ALA A 37 -6.02 2.34 -5.09
C ALA A 37 -6.18 1.49 -6.36
N VAL A 38 -6.74 0.27 -6.24
CA VAL A 38 -6.99 -0.59 -7.41
C VAL A 38 -8.03 0.01 -8.35
N ALA A 39 -9.11 0.59 -7.81
CA ALA A 39 -10.12 1.26 -8.62
C ALA A 39 -9.54 2.48 -9.38
N ASP A 40 -8.74 3.30 -8.69
CA ASP A 40 -8.07 4.45 -9.29
C ASP A 40 -7.06 4.03 -10.38
N GLN A 41 -6.31 2.96 -10.14
CA GLN A 41 -5.34 2.41 -11.09
C GLN A 41 -6.03 1.84 -12.33
N MET A 42 -7.14 1.11 -12.17
CA MET A 42 -7.96 0.66 -13.30
C MET A 42 -8.43 1.82 -14.16
N ALA A 43 -8.98 2.85 -13.53
CA ALA A 43 -9.45 4.05 -14.24
C ALA A 43 -8.31 4.82 -14.93
N ALA A 44 -7.12 4.88 -14.32
CA ALA A 44 -5.96 5.53 -14.89
C ALA A 44 -5.42 4.78 -16.12
N LEU A 45 -5.34 3.45 -16.05
CA LEU A 45 -4.93 2.61 -17.16
C LEU A 45 -5.92 2.74 -18.36
N ASP A 46 -7.23 2.76 -18.07
CA ASP A 46 -8.27 2.94 -19.08
C ASP A 46 -8.17 4.31 -19.76
N ARG A 47 -8.01 5.41 -18.98
CA ARG A 47 -7.77 6.76 -19.53
C ARG A 47 -6.50 6.86 -20.37
N ALA A 48 -5.49 6.05 -20.05
CA ALA A 48 -4.25 5.96 -20.81
C ALA A 48 -4.39 5.11 -22.09
N GLY A 49 -5.56 4.50 -22.34
CA GLY A 49 -5.85 3.66 -23.50
C GLY A 49 -5.38 2.22 -23.38
N LEU A 50 -5.00 1.76 -22.19
CA LEU A 50 -4.47 0.41 -21.94
C LEU A 50 -5.55 -0.66 -21.72
N LYS A 51 -6.81 -0.29 -21.52
CA LYS A 51 -8.00 -1.15 -21.41
C LYS A 51 -7.80 -2.39 -20.52
N PRO A 52 -7.49 -2.22 -19.22
CA PRO A 52 -7.27 -3.34 -18.33
C PRO A 52 -8.57 -4.13 -18.08
N HIS A 53 -8.45 -5.46 -17.97
CA HIS A 53 -9.55 -6.34 -17.61
C HIS A 53 -9.46 -6.72 -16.13
N LEU A 54 -10.53 -6.45 -15.38
CA LEU A 54 -10.60 -6.79 -13.96
C LEU A 54 -11.13 -8.21 -13.75
N VAL A 55 -10.32 -9.04 -13.10
CA VAL A 55 -10.71 -10.36 -12.59
C VAL A 55 -10.84 -10.27 -11.07
N ALA A 56 -12.06 -10.18 -10.57
CA ALA A 56 -12.32 -9.82 -9.18
C ALA A 56 -13.10 -10.89 -8.43
N ALA A 57 -12.77 -11.03 -7.14
CA ALA A 57 -13.60 -11.70 -6.15
C ALA A 57 -14.04 -10.70 -5.08
N HIS A 58 -15.32 -10.72 -4.70
CA HIS A 58 -15.87 -9.76 -3.74
C HIS A 58 -16.30 -10.48 -2.45
N THR A 59 -15.72 -10.05 -1.34
CA THR A 59 -16.04 -10.60 -0.01
C THR A 59 -17.53 -10.46 0.32
N ASP A 60 -18.18 -9.34 -0.03
CA ASP A 60 -19.60 -9.12 0.24
C ASP A 60 -20.52 -10.15 -0.42
N ARG A 61 -20.15 -10.65 -1.61
CA ARG A 61 -20.91 -11.71 -2.29
C ARG A 61 -20.65 -13.08 -1.67
N LEU A 62 -19.38 -13.37 -1.41
CA LEU A 62 -18.94 -14.68 -0.93
C LEU A 62 -19.32 -14.91 0.53
N SER A 63 -19.29 -13.86 1.37
CA SER A 63 -19.64 -13.93 2.80
C SER A 63 -21.13 -14.16 3.09
N ARG A 64 -22.00 -14.11 2.07
CA ARG A 64 -23.40 -14.51 2.21
C ARG A 64 -23.57 -16.01 2.52
N SER A 65 -22.57 -16.83 2.18
CA SER A 65 -22.56 -18.25 2.53
C SER A 65 -22.12 -18.44 3.99
N PRO A 66 -22.84 -19.20 4.82
CA PRO A 66 -22.43 -19.50 6.20
C PRO A 66 -21.11 -20.30 6.24
N LEU A 67 -20.77 -21.02 5.18
CA LEU A 67 -19.51 -21.77 5.07
C LEU A 67 -18.31 -20.90 4.62
N TYR A 68 -18.53 -19.59 4.38
CA TYR A 68 -17.48 -18.71 3.90
C TYR A 68 -16.22 -18.67 4.80
N PRO A 69 -16.32 -18.57 6.14
CA PRO A 69 -15.12 -18.55 6.99
C PRO A 69 -14.27 -19.82 6.83
N LEU A 70 -14.89 -20.98 6.72
CA LEU A 70 -14.19 -22.25 6.50
C LEU A 70 -13.55 -22.30 5.11
N ARG A 71 -14.29 -21.92 4.06
CA ARG A 71 -13.75 -21.85 2.69
C ARG A 71 -12.57 -20.89 2.60
N ALA A 72 -12.68 -19.69 3.19
CA ALA A 72 -11.60 -18.73 3.22
C ALA A 72 -10.36 -19.28 3.98
N ALA A 73 -10.57 -19.96 5.09
CA ALA A 73 -9.48 -20.59 5.85
C ALA A 73 -8.76 -21.68 5.03
N VAL A 74 -9.51 -22.54 4.35
CA VAL A 74 -8.95 -23.56 3.45
C VAL A 74 -8.21 -22.92 2.28
N THR A 75 -8.83 -21.92 1.62
CA THR A 75 -8.20 -21.19 0.50
C THR A 75 -6.87 -20.57 0.90
N VAL A 76 -6.84 -19.87 2.04
CA VAL A 76 -5.63 -19.21 2.54
C VAL A 76 -4.56 -20.23 2.96
N GLY A 77 -4.94 -21.27 3.71
CA GLY A 77 -4.00 -22.25 4.26
C GLY A 77 -3.41 -23.20 3.23
N SER A 78 -4.22 -23.62 2.25
CA SER A 78 -3.79 -24.61 1.23
C SER A 78 -3.40 -23.98 -0.11
N GLY A 79 -3.75 -22.71 -0.36
CA GLY A 79 -3.64 -22.08 -1.67
C GLY A 79 -4.65 -22.58 -2.70
N ARG A 80 -5.52 -23.54 -2.34
CA ARG A 80 -6.53 -24.13 -3.23
C ARG A 80 -7.88 -23.49 -2.96
N GLY A 81 -8.71 -23.35 -3.99
CA GLY A 81 -10.03 -22.74 -3.87
C GLY A 81 -10.43 -21.99 -5.13
N HIS A 82 -11.19 -20.93 -4.99
CA HIS A 82 -11.58 -20.09 -6.12
C HIS A 82 -10.35 -19.58 -6.85
N SER A 83 -10.32 -19.74 -8.17
CA SER A 83 -9.16 -19.43 -9.01
C SER A 83 -9.54 -18.44 -10.12
N PRO A 84 -8.70 -17.43 -10.43
CA PRO A 84 -8.89 -16.55 -11.58
C PRO A 84 -8.50 -17.22 -12.91
N GLU A 85 -7.95 -18.42 -12.90
CA GLU A 85 -7.30 -19.07 -14.04
C GLU A 85 -8.21 -19.23 -15.26
N ALA A 86 -9.48 -19.64 -15.06
CA ALA A 86 -10.42 -19.81 -16.16
C ALA A 86 -10.71 -18.49 -16.89
N ASP A 87 -10.87 -17.41 -16.14
CA ASP A 87 -11.06 -16.07 -16.71
C ASP A 87 -9.79 -15.58 -17.42
N LEU A 88 -8.62 -15.78 -16.82
CA LEU A 88 -7.33 -15.44 -17.41
C LEU A 88 -7.07 -16.19 -18.72
N ARG A 89 -7.37 -17.52 -18.77
CA ARG A 89 -7.23 -18.31 -20.00
C ARG A 89 -8.16 -17.83 -21.11
N ARG A 90 -9.37 -17.40 -20.78
CA ARG A 90 -10.33 -16.82 -21.74
C ARG A 90 -9.86 -15.45 -22.25
N LEU A 91 -9.35 -14.59 -21.36
CA LEU A 91 -8.87 -13.24 -21.69
C LEU A 91 -7.57 -13.27 -22.48
N ARG A 92 -6.72 -14.30 -22.32
CA ARG A 92 -5.39 -14.40 -22.90
C ARG A 92 -4.57 -13.12 -22.74
N PRO A 93 -4.37 -12.64 -21.49
CA PRO A 93 -3.65 -11.40 -21.26
C PRO A 93 -2.17 -11.56 -21.59
N ASP A 94 -1.56 -10.47 -22.05
CA ASP A 94 -0.12 -10.40 -22.25
C ASP A 94 0.62 -10.23 -20.93
N VAL A 95 -0.05 -9.61 -19.93
CA VAL A 95 0.45 -9.42 -18.54
C VAL A 95 -0.67 -9.66 -17.54
N VAL A 96 -0.37 -10.40 -16.48
CA VAL A 96 -1.24 -10.52 -15.29
C VAL A 96 -0.67 -9.71 -14.15
N HIS A 97 -1.41 -8.71 -13.68
CA HIS A 97 -1.03 -7.89 -12.54
C HIS A 97 -1.90 -8.23 -11.32
N VAL A 98 -1.29 -8.83 -10.31
CA VAL A 98 -1.97 -9.28 -9.09
C VAL A 98 -1.77 -8.24 -7.99
N HIS A 99 -2.88 -7.68 -7.48
CA HIS A 99 -2.86 -6.77 -6.32
C HIS A 99 -3.12 -7.49 -5.01
N ASN A 100 -4.08 -8.42 -5.00
CA ASN A 100 -4.42 -9.15 -3.79
C ASN A 100 -5.19 -10.44 -4.12
N LEU A 101 -4.76 -11.54 -3.53
CA LEU A 101 -5.48 -12.82 -3.60
C LEU A 101 -6.29 -13.09 -2.32
N PHE A 102 -5.89 -12.48 -1.19
CA PHE A 102 -6.49 -12.72 0.13
C PHE A 102 -7.84 -11.98 0.31
N PRO A 103 -8.84 -12.63 0.87
CA PRO A 103 -8.89 -14.03 1.31
C PRO A 103 -9.57 -14.96 0.29
N ASN A 104 -9.98 -14.45 -0.87
CA ASN A 104 -10.96 -15.08 -1.73
C ASN A 104 -10.37 -15.94 -2.85
N PHE A 105 -9.17 -15.59 -3.35
CA PHE A 105 -8.51 -16.39 -4.38
C PHE A 105 -7.45 -17.31 -3.78
N GLY A 106 -7.41 -18.55 -4.25
CA GLY A 106 -6.30 -19.46 -4.04
C GLY A 106 -5.07 -19.03 -4.84
N SER A 107 -3.90 -19.51 -4.45
CA SER A 107 -2.61 -19.22 -5.11
C SER A 107 -2.07 -20.37 -5.95
N ALA A 108 -2.72 -21.55 -5.96
CA ALA A 108 -2.23 -22.74 -6.65
C ALA A 108 -2.11 -22.56 -8.17
N TRP A 109 -2.94 -21.77 -8.79
CA TRP A 109 -2.91 -21.48 -10.23
C TRP A 109 -1.61 -20.80 -10.69
N LEU A 110 -0.92 -20.09 -9.77
CA LEU A 110 0.34 -19.40 -10.08
C LEU A 110 1.43 -20.35 -10.57
N SER A 111 1.41 -21.61 -10.14
CA SER A 111 2.39 -22.62 -10.58
C SER A 111 2.14 -23.10 -12.00
N ASN A 112 0.92 -22.97 -12.50
CA ASN A 112 0.50 -23.47 -13.82
C ASN A 112 0.30 -22.33 -14.84
N TRP A 113 0.60 -21.10 -14.44
CA TRP A 113 0.49 -19.94 -15.32
C TRP A 113 1.80 -19.64 -16.03
N ASP A 114 1.79 -19.69 -17.35
CA ASP A 114 3.00 -19.54 -18.17
C ASP A 114 3.29 -18.09 -18.61
N GLY A 115 2.35 -17.16 -18.38
CA GLY A 115 2.51 -15.75 -18.77
C GLY A 115 3.24 -14.91 -17.72
N PRO A 116 3.65 -13.68 -18.06
CA PRO A 116 4.24 -12.73 -17.13
C PRO A 116 3.31 -12.38 -15.98
N ILE A 117 3.85 -12.34 -14.76
CA ILE A 117 3.12 -11.94 -13.55
C ILE A 117 3.83 -10.78 -12.88
N ILE A 118 3.05 -9.74 -12.55
CA ILE A 118 3.47 -8.65 -11.68
C ILE A 118 2.64 -8.72 -10.39
N ALA A 119 3.27 -8.46 -9.26
CA ALA A 119 2.60 -8.36 -7.97
C ALA A 119 2.76 -6.95 -7.41
N THR A 120 1.66 -6.28 -7.05
CA THR A 120 1.74 -5.08 -6.18
C THR A 120 1.45 -5.46 -4.74
N VAL A 121 2.38 -5.14 -3.84
CA VAL A 121 2.22 -5.40 -2.40
C VAL A 121 1.75 -4.14 -1.69
N HIS A 122 0.43 -4.06 -1.44
CA HIS A 122 -0.19 -2.91 -0.76
C HIS A 122 0.01 -2.91 0.77
N ASN A 123 0.32 -4.07 1.33
CA ASN A 123 0.48 -4.28 2.76
C ASN A 123 1.48 -5.43 3.02
N TYR A 124 1.73 -5.72 4.28
CA TYR A 124 2.71 -6.73 4.66
C TYR A 124 2.11 -8.13 4.90
N ARG A 125 0.99 -8.48 4.27
CA ARG A 125 0.35 -9.81 4.40
C ARG A 125 1.30 -10.98 4.08
N PRO A 126 2.18 -10.91 3.09
CA PRO A 126 3.15 -11.97 2.84
C PRO A 126 4.16 -12.20 3.97
N LEU A 127 4.34 -11.22 4.86
CA LEU A 127 5.31 -11.23 5.95
C LEU A 127 4.66 -11.39 7.32
N CYS A 128 3.39 -10.95 7.47
CA CYS A 128 2.73 -10.76 8.76
C CYS A 128 1.26 -11.15 8.67
N ALA A 129 0.78 -12.04 9.53
CA ALA A 129 -0.62 -12.46 9.56
C ALA A 129 -1.60 -11.29 9.80
N ALA A 130 -1.20 -10.25 10.56
CA ALA A 130 -1.99 -9.02 10.73
C ALA A 130 -1.89 -8.07 9.53
N ALA A 131 -0.90 -8.23 8.64
CA ALA A 131 -0.56 -7.36 7.52
C ALA A 131 -0.03 -5.96 7.89
N THR A 132 0.12 -5.63 9.16
CA THR A 132 0.47 -4.28 9.64
C THR A 132 1.89 -4.17 10.20
N LEU A 133 2.56 -5.28 10.48
CA LEU A 133 3.82 -5.30 11.23
C LEU A 133 3.73 -4.49 12.53
N TYR A 134 2.58 -4.54 13.20
CA TYR A 134 2.31 -3.79 14.42
C TYR A 134 1.75 -4.71 15.50
N ARG A 135 2.25 -4.56 16.74
CA ARG A 135 1.77 -5.31 17.91
C ARG A 135 2.13 -4.59 19.21
N LYS A 136 1.21 -4.54 20.16
CA LYS A 136 1.42 -3.96 21.50
C LYS A 136 2.03 -2.55 21.45
N GLY A 137 1.52 -1.69 20.60
CA GLY A 137 1.95 -0.30 20.54
C GLY A 137 3.26 -0.02 19.80
N ALA A 138 3.86 -1.02 19.10
CA ALA A 138 5.12 -0.84 18.39
C ALA A 138 5.18 -1.66 17.09
N THR A 139 6.12 -1.30 16.23
CA THR A 139 6.49 -2.11 15.06
C THR A 139 6.93 -3.50 15.50
N CYS A 140 6.45 -4.55 14.83
CA CYS A 140 6.72 -5.93 15.16
C CYS A 140 7.35 -6.64 13.95
N THR A 141 8.55 -7.14 14.10
CA THR A 141 9.31 -7.84 13.06
C THR A 141 9.50 -9.34 13.34
N LEU A 142 8.89 -9.89 14.39
CA LEU A 142 9.10 -11.29 14.79
C LEU A 142 8.95 -12.30 13.64
N CYS A 143 7.87 -12.18 12.85
CA CYS A 143 7.65 -13.09 11.73
C CYS A 143 8.64 -12.86 10.57
N PRO A 144 8.89 -11.63 10.09
CA PRO A 144 9.94 -11.38 9.11
C PRO A 144 11.33 -11.85 9.57
N ASP A 145 11.68 -11.67 10.84
CA ASP A 145 13.00 -12.01 11.40
C ASP A 145 13.18 -13.52 11.68
N GLY A 146 12.20 -14.35 11.35
CA GLY A 146 12.34 -15.81 11.37
C GLY A 146 11.41 -16.58 12.30
N ASP A 147 10.75 -15.92 13.28
CA ASP A 147 9.76 -16.58 14.14
C ASP A 147 8.40 -16.72 13.42
N ARG A 148 8.34 -17.64 12.47
CA ARG A 148 7.20 -17.84 11.56
C ARG A 148 5.87 -18.16 12.29
N TRP A 149 5.97 -18.64 13.53
CA TRP A 149 4.80 -19.00 14.33
C TRP A 149 4.39 -17.93 15.36
N ALA A 150 5.14 -16.81 15.44
CA ALA A 150 4.80 -15.71 16.35
C ALA A 150 3.38 -15.20 16.12
N GLY A 151 2.95 -15.09 14.86
CA GLY A 151 1.58 -14.67 14.52
C GLY A 151 0.52 -15.56 15.12
N LEU A 152 0.70 -16.90 15.05
CA LEU A 152 -0.23 -17.88 15.63
C LEU A 152 -0.24 -17.81 17.16
N ARG A 153 0.95 -17.82 17.79
CA ARG A 153 1.04 -17.77 19.26
C ARG A 153 0.37 -16.53 19.83
N ASN A 154 0.45 -15.41 19.13
CA ASN A 154 -0.12 -14.13 19.54
C ASN A 154 -1.54 -13.87 19.02
N GLY A 155 -2.13 -14.76 18.20
CA GLY A 155 -3.46 -14.56 17.64
C GLY A 155 -3.60 -13.29 16.80
N CYS A 156 -2.56 -12.96 15.99
CA CYS A 156 -2.42 -11.63 15.37
C CYS A 156 -3.53 -11.27 14.37
N TYR A 157 -4.20 -12.24 13.77
CA TYR A 157 -5.32 -11.97 12.88
C TYR A 157 -6.64 -12.06 13.65
N ARG A 158 -7.40 -10.97 13.67
CA ARG A 158 -8.69 -10.84 14.38
C ARG A 158 -8.62 -11.20 15.88
N GLN A 159 -7.44 -11.03 16.49
CA GLN A 159 -7.20 -11.41 17.90
C GLN A 159 -7.56 -12.87 18.21
N SER A 160 -7.43 -13.76 17.24
CA SER A 160 -7.84 -15.16 17.33
C SER A 160 -6.73 -16.08 16.79
N ARG A 161 -6.30 -17.05 17.58
CA ARG A 161 -5.35 -18.08 17.15
C ARG A 161 -5.93 -18.96 16.05
N THR A 162 -7.19 -19.34 16.15
CA THR A 162 -7.87 -20.17 15.13
C THR A 162 -7.98 -19.42 13.80
N ALA A 163 -8.35 -18.14 13.81
CA ALA A 163 -8.39 -17.33 12.61
C ALA A 163 -6.98 -17.06 12.03
N THR A 164 -5.94 -17.04 12.87
CA THR A 164 -4.55 -16.82 12.46
C THR A 164 -3.90 -18.09 11.89
N ALA A 165 -4.35 -19.28 12.30
CA ALA A 165 -3.72 -20.56 11.92
C ALA A 165 -3.54 -20.76 10.41
N PRO A 166 -4.53 -20.51 9.53
CA PRO A 166 -4.34 -20.64 8.08
C PRO A 166 -3.26 -19.71 7.52
N LEU A 167 -3.18 -18.47 8.03
CA LEU A 167 -2.19 -17.48 7.63
C LEU A 167 -0.78 -17.85 8.08
N ALA A 168 -0.64 -18.31 9.33
CA ALA A 168 0.64 -18.78 9.86
C ALA A 168 1.14 -20.01 9.09
N TRP A 169 0.24 -20.94 8.77
CA TRP A 169 0.57 -22.09 7.94
C TRP A 169 1.02 -21.69 6.53
N ALA A 170 0.28 -20.79 5.86
CA ALA A 170 0.65 -20.28 4.54
C ALA A 170 2.02 -19.56 4.56
N GLY A 171 2.32 -18.81 5.62
CA GLY A 171 3.56 -18.04 5.78
C GLY A 171 4.74 -18.81 6.40
N ARG A 172 4.59 -20.10 6.75
CA ARG A 172 5.58 -20.89 7.54
C ARG A 172 6.98 -20.95 6.94
N HIS A 173 7.10 -20.81 5.62
CA HIS A 173 8.39 -20.86 4.91
C HIS A 173 8.95 -19.47 4.55
N GLY A 174 8.30 -18.38 5.01
CA GLY A 174 8.74 -17.00 4.80
C GLY A 174 8.39 -16.42 3.44
N ALA A 175 8.81 -15.17 3.23
CA ALA A 175 8.46 -14.39 2.05
C ALA A 175 8.95 -14.98 0.72
N PRO A 176 10.19 -15.50 0.61
CA PRO A 176 10.67 -16.09 -0.64
C PRO A 176 9.87 -17.32 -1.10
N ALA A 177 9.25 -18.03 -0.16
CA ALA A 177 8.39 -19.18 -0.47
C ALA A 177 6.92 -18.81 -0.70
N ASN A 178 6.53 -17.55 -0.50
CA ASN A 178 5.17 -17.10 -0.81
C ASN A 178 4.88 -17.29 -2.29
N PRO A 179 3.80 -18.00 -2.68
CA PRO A 179 3.56 -18.39 -4.08
C PRO A 179 3.53 -17.20 -5.04
N LEU A 180 2.89 -16.09 -4.65
CA LEU A 180 2.82 -14.89 -5.48
C LEU A 180 4.18 -14.22 -5.63
N LEU A 181 4.90 -13.98 -4.52
CA LEU A 181 6.20 -13.32 -4.54
C LEU A 181 7.26 -14.17 -5.27
N ARG A 182 7.19 -15.49 -5.13
CA ARG A 182 8.09 -16.41 -5.84
C ARG A 182 7.85 -16.38 -7.35
N ARG A 183 6.57 -16.35 -7.80
CA ARG A 183 6.21 -16.47 -9.21
C ARG A 183 6.26 -15.13 -9.96
N ALA A 184 6.07 -14.00 -9.28
CA ALA A 184 6.05 -12.69 -9.93
C ALA A 184 7.39 -12.37 -10.60
N ASP A 185 7.36 -11.94 -11.85
CA ASP A 185 8.54 -11.46 -12.59
C ASP A 185 9.02 -10.11 -12.06
N ARG A 186 8.09 -9.26 -11.62
CA ARG A 186 8.35 -8.00 -10.91
C ARG A 186 7.39 -7.84 -9.74
N ILE A 187 7.90 -7.23 -8.67
CA ILE A 187 7.13 -6.95 -7.46
C ILE A 187 7.14 -5.44 -7.23
N VAL A 188 5.97 -4.83 -7.36
CA VAL A 188 5.78 -3.40 -7.11
C VAL A 188 5.63 -3.18 -5.61
N VAL A 189 6.49 -2.34 -5.06
CA VAL A 189 6.44 -1.80 -3.70
C VAL A 189 6.10 -0.31 -3.74
N LEU A 190 5.41 0.18 -2.72
CA LEU A 190 4.80 1.51 -2.76
C LEU A 190 5.64 2.59 -2.06
N SER A 191 6.67 2.18 -1.30
CA SER A 191 7.61 3.09 -0.62
C SER A 191 8.98 2.44 -0.49
N GLU A 192 10.00 3.27 -0.27
CA GLU A 192 11.36 2.76 -0.04
C GLU A 192 11.44 1.95 1.26
N ALA A 193 10.72 2.36 2.31
CA ALA A 193 10.61 1.59 3.55
C ALA A 193 10.01 0.18 3.32
N SER A 194 9.00 0.07 2.46
CA SER A 194 8.45 -1.23 2.04
C SER A 194 9.49 -2.03 1.26
N ARG A 195 10.22 -1.42 0.32
CA ARG A 195 11.28 -2.09 -0.46
C ARG A 195 12.33 -2.71 0.47
N GLN A 196 12.85 -1.91 1.41
CA GLN A 196 13.83 -2.38 2.38
C GLN A 196 13.28 -3.50 3.27
N THR A 197 12.01 -3.43 3.66
CA THR A 197 11.36 -4.46 4.46
C THR A 197 11.28 -5.79 3.71
N TYR A 198 10.91 -5.77 2.42
CA TYR A 198 10.88 -6.97 1.59
C TYR A 198 12.28 -7.51 1.27
N VAL A 199 13.28 -6.64 1.06
CA VAL A 199 14.69 -7.06 0.91
C VAL A 199 15.18 -7.78 2.17
N ARG A 200 14.97 -7.21 3.37
CA ARG A 200 15.33 -7.87 4.64
C ARG A 200 14.59 -9.20 4.83
N ALA A 201 13.40 -9.33 4.29
CA ALA A 201 12.64 -10.59 4.34
C ALA A 201 13.11 -11.63 3.28
N GLY A 202 14.18 -11.34 2.52
CA GLY A 202 14.82 -12.27 1.59
C GLY A 202 14.29 -12.20 0.15
N ILE A 203 13.58 -11.13 -0.23
CA ILE A 203 13.20 -10.90 -1.63
C ILE A 203 14.36 -10.22 -2.36
N GLU A 204 14.68 -10.73 -3.55
CA GLU A 204 15.76 -10.23 -4.38
C GLU A 204 15.51 -8.74 -4.77
N PRO A 205 16.49 -7.84 -4.52
CA PRO A 205 16.33 -6.40 -4.78
C PRO A 205 16.00 -6.06 -6.24
N GLY A 206 16.55 -6.81 -7.20
CA GLY A 206 16.34 -6.60 -8.64
C GLY A 206 14.91 -6.89 -9.13
N ARG A 207 14.12 -7.61 -8.33
CA ARG A 207 12.71 -7.88 -8.64
C ARG A 207 11.76 -6.84 -8.05
N LEU A 208 12.25 -5.99 -7.12
CA LEU A 208 11.46 -4.99 -6.41
C LEU A 208 11.52 -3.66 -7.13
N VAL A 209 10.38 -3.16 -7.59
CA VAL A 209 10.26 -1.88 -8.30
C VAL A 209 9.42 -0.92 -7.49
N LEU A 210 9.95 0.28 -7.22
CA LEU A 210 9.26 1.32 -6.47
C LEU A 210 8.29 2.11 -7.38
N VAL A 211 6.99 1.91 -7.17
CA VAL A 211 5.93 2.68 -7.84
C VAL A 211 4.94 3.15 -6.77
N PRO A 212 5.11 4.36 -6.22
CA PRO A 212 4.19 4.92 -5.22
C PRO A 212 2.76 5.03 -5.75
N ASN A 213 1.80 4.99 -4.84
CA ASN A 213 0.42 5.33 -5.17
C ASN A 213 0.34 6.77 -5.71
N PHE A 214 -0.64 7.02 -6.55
CA PHE A 214 -0.96 8.37 -7.05
C PHE A 214 -2.35 8.80 -6.56
N THR A 215 -2.65 10.08 -6.74
CA THR A 215 -4.02 10.59 -6.65
C THR A 215 -4.29 11.52 -7.83
N SER A 216 -5.57 11.67 -8.18
CA SER A 216 -5.97 12.63 -9.20
C SER A 216 -5.74 14.06 -8.70
N ASP A 217 -5.41 14.96 -9.63
CA ASP A 217 -5.21 16.37 -9.28
C ASP A 217 -6.53 17.02 -8.87
N ALA A 218 -6.69 17.29 -7.57
CA ALA A 218 -7.86 17.98 -7.02
C ALA A 218 -7.87 19.48 -7.33
N ALA A 219 -6.73 20.03 -7.74
CA ALA A 219 -6.59 21.44 -8.06
C ALA A 219 -6.95 21.80 -9.50
N SER A 220 -7.59 20.91 -10.26
CA SER A 220 -8.28 21.31 -11.50
C SER A 220 -9.54 22.09 -11.11
N PRO A 221 -9.54 23.42 -11.17
CA PRO A 221 -10.60 24.19 -10.56
C PRO A 221 -11.80 24.26 -11.50
N LYS A 222 -12.84 23.48 -11.22
CA LYS A 222 -14.15 24.01 -11.51
C LYS A 222 -14.56 24.85 -10.28
N GLY A 223 -14.16 26.11 -10.27
CA GLY A 223 -14.85 27.17 -9.56
C GLY A 223 -14.57 27.38 -8.06
N VAL A 224 -13.33 27.31 -7.57
CA VAL A 224 -13.00 27.85 -6.23
C VAL A 224 -12.06 29.03 -6.39
N GLY A 225 -12.61 30.23 -6.18
CA GLY A 225 -11.90 31.51 -6.27
C GLY A 225 -10.57 31.51 -5.50
N SER A 226 -9.54 31.97 -6.15
CA SER A 226 -8.13 31.94 -5.80
C SER A 226 -7.72 32.94 -4.71
N GLY A 227 -8.50 33.19 -3.73
CA GLY A 227 -8.03 34.20 -2.82
C GLY A 227 -8.78 34.30 -1.51
N ARG A 228 -8.63 33.51 -0.54
CA ARG A 228 -8.90 33.79 0.89
C ARG A 228 -8.99 32.54 1.80
N ARG A 229 -8.80 31.31 1.32
CA ARG A 229 -8.88 30.11 2.19
C ARG A 229 -7.56 29.75 2.86
N HIS A 230 -6.42 30.31 2.42
CA HIS A 230 -5.10 29.88 2.88
C HIS A 230 -4.53 30.68 4.07
N ASP A 231 -5.08 31.83 4.40
CA ASP A 231 -4.48 32.75 5.39
C ASP A 231 -5.09 32.67 6.80
N ARG A 232 -5.80 31.61 7.13
CA ARG A 232 -6.38 31.49 8.46
C ARG A 232 -5.37 30.90 9.44
N VAL A 233 -4.72 31.74 10.20
CA VAL A 233 -3.91 31.40 11.38
C VAL A 233 -4.66 30.44 12.32
N ASP A 234 -5.99 30.49 12.31
CA ASP A 234 -6.89 29.68 13.13
C ASP A 234 -7.44 28.42 12.45
N ALA A 235 -6.91 27.96 11.30
CA ALA A 235 -7.39 26.72 10.70
C ALA A 235 -7.08 25.52 11.60
N PRO A 236 -7.99 24.53 11.75
CA PRO A 236 -7.68 23.34 12.53
C PRO A 236 -6.65 22.45 11.80
N TRP A 237 -5.97 21.62 12.57
CA TRP A 237 -5.25 20.46 12.09
C TRP A 237 -6.22 19.37 11.65
N VAL A 238 -5.78 18.41 10.86
CA VAL A 238 -6.61 17.25 10.50
C VAL A 238 -5.88 15.95 10.72
N PHE A 239 -6.57 14.98 11.29
CA PHE A 239 -6.28 13.56 11.18
C PHE A 239 -7.30 12.93 10.24
N ALA A 240 -6.87 12.10 9.28
CA ALA A 240 -7.76 11.36 8.40
C ALA A 240 -7.32 9.90 8.28
N GLY A 241 -8.18 8.98 8.71
CA GLY A 241 -7.89 7.56 8.67
C GLY A 241 -8.80 6.71 9.57
N ARG A 242 -8.59 5.39 9.53
CA ARG A 242 -9.32 4.46 10.41
C ARG A 242 -8.92 4.68 11.86
N LEU A 243 -9.88 4.58 12.76
CA LEU A 243 -9.63 4.72 14.20
C LEU A 243 -9.26 3.34 14.80
N THR A 244 -8.02 2.93 14.55
CA THR A 244 -7.44 1.65 14.98
C THR A 244 -6.11 1.89 15.73
N PRO A 245 -5.67 0.94 16.58
CA PRO A 245 -4.48 1.14 17.42
C PRO A 245 -3.22 1.51 16.64
N GLU A 246 -3.00 0.89 15.48
CA GLU A 246 -1.81 1.14 14.66
C GLU A 246 -1.77 2.55 14.04
N LYS A 247 -2.90 3.24 13.96
CA LYS A 247 -2.98 4.62 13.44
C LYS A 247 -2.57 5.68 14.47
N GLY A 248 -2.42 5.31 15.74
CA GLY A 248 -1.82 6.13 16.78
C GLY A 248 -2.62 7.35 17.22
N LEU A 249 -3.91 7.45 16.83
CA LEU A 249 -4.73 8.61 17.21
C LEU A 249 -4.95 8.68 18.72
N MET A 250 -5.16 7.54 19.38
CA MET A 250 -5.37 7.52 20.85
C MET A 250 -4.17 8.12 21.60
N GLU A 251 -2.96 7.70 21.23
CA GLU A 251 -1.72 8.21 21.82
C GLU A 251 -1.49 9.70 21.51
N LEU A 252 -1.92 10.14 20.34
CA LEU A 252 -1.90 11.57 19.97
C LEU A 252 -2.86 12.37 20.86
N LEU A 253 -4.11 11.92 21.02
CA LEU A 253 -5.16 12.64 21.73
C LEU A 253 -4.84 12.85 23.21
N VAL A 254 -4.22 11.89 23.88
CA VAL A 254 -3.77 12.00 25.29
C VAL A 254 -2.76 13.15 25.46
N ARG A 255 -2.04 13.52 24.40
CA ARG A 255 -1.02 14.57 24.39
C ARG A 255 -1.47 15.84 23.67
N TRP A 256 -2.66 15.83 23.05
CA TRP A 256 -3.12 16.96 22.26
C TRP A 256 -3.38 18.20 23.11
N PRO A 257 -2.78 19.37 22.80
CA PRO A 257 -2.99 20.57 23.58
C PRO A 257 -4.45 21.04 23.50
N ALA A 258 -5.01 21.49 24.62
CA ALA A 258 -6.38 21.98 24.67
C ALA A 258 -6.58 23.30 23.89
N SER A 259 -5.51 24.02 23.59
CA SER A 259 -5.51 25.26 22.80
C SER A 259 -5.56 25.02 21.28
N GLU A 260 -5.19 23.82 20.82
CA GLU A 260 -5.08 23.53 19.38
C GLU A 260 -6.31 22.77 18.88
N ARG A 261 -6.88 23.25 17.75
CA ARG A 261 -8.05 22.61 17.13
C ARG A 261 -7.62 21.46 16.24
N LEU A 262 -8.30 20.30 16.38
CA LEU A 262 -8.09 19.13 15.54
C LEU A 262 -9.42 18.62 15.00
N ASP A 263 -9.52 18.44 13.71
CA ASP A 263 -10.60 17.69 13.06
C ASP A 263 -10.15 16.23 12.86
N VAL A 264 -10.98 15.30 13.34
CA VAL A 264 -10.77 13.86 13.16
C VAL A 264 -11.76 13.34 12.13
N VAL A 265 -11.23 12.93 10.98
CA VAL A 265 -12.01 12.34 9.87
C VAL A 265 -11.75 10.84 9.84
N GLY A 266 -12.82 10.06 9.94
CA GLY A 266 -12.76 8.60 9.91
C GLY A 266 -13.60 7.95 10.97
N ASP A 267 -13.59 6.62 10.94
CA ASP A 267 -14.34 5.75 11.85
C ASP A 267 -13.49 4.52 12.20
N GLY A 268 -13.90 3.79 13.22
CA GLY A 268 -13.23 2.55 13.64
C GLY A 268 -13.53 2.14 15.07
N PRO A 269 -13.00 0.98 15.47
CA PRO A 269 -13.30 0.39 16.78
C PRO A 269 -12.89 1.26 17.98
N LEU A 270 -11.98 2.22 17.80
CA LEU A 270 -11.52 3.11 18.88
C LEU A 270 -12.29 4.44 18.93
N LEU A 271 -13.35 4.64 18.15
CA LEU A 271 -14.06 5.93 18.07
C LEU A 271 -14.51 6.43 19.45
N GLU A 272 -15.17 5.60 20.24
CA GLU A 272 -15.69 5.99 21.54
C GLU A 272 -14.58 6.21 22.57
N ASP A 273 -13.51 5.43 22.52
CA ASP A 273 -12.34 5.62 23.38
C ASP A 273 -11.61 6.93 23.03
N CYS A 274 -11.46 7.22 21.73
CA CYS A 274 -10.89 8.48 21.26
C CYS A 274 -11.73 9.70 21.66
N ARG A 275 -13.06 9.62 21.57
CA ARG A 275 -13.95 10.70 22.03
C ARG A 275 -13.81 10.98 23.51
N ARG A 276 -13.69 9.94 24.34
CA ARG A 276 -13.52 10.11 25.80
C ARG A 276 -12.17 10.72 26.17
N ALA A 277 -11.11 10.39 25.43
CA ALA A 277 -9.75 10.88 25.67
C ALA A 277 -9.49 12.27 25.09
N ALA A 278 -10.31 12.72 24.14
CA ALA A 278 -10.06 13.94 23.38
C ALA A 278 -10.32 15.20 24.19
N PRO A 279 -9.44 16.22 24.12
CA PRO A 279 -9.75 17.58 24.61
C PRO A 279 -10.93 18.20 23.86
N ARG A 280 -11.57 19.22 24.47
CA ARG A 280 -12.75 19.92 23.90
C ARG A 280 -12.49 20.53 22.53
N ALA A 281 -11.25 20.89 22.22
CA ALA A 281 -10.85 21.47 20.92
C ALA A 281 -10.80 20.45 19.76
N VAL A 282 -10.99 19.16 20.04
CA VAL A 282 -11.01 18.09 19.02
C VAL A 282 -12.43 17.81 18.57
N ARG A 283 -12.65 17.85 17.27
CA ARG A 283 -13.94 17.62 16.63
C ARG A 283 -13.91 16.34 15.78
N PHE A 284 -14.81 15.41 16.03
CA PHE A 284 -14.96 14.18 15.25
C PHE A 284 -16.01 14.39 14.15
N LEU A 285 -15.57 14.32 12.90
CA LEU A 285 -16.42 14.51 11.72
C LEU A 285 -17.03 13.19 11.21
N GLY A 286 -16.60 12.04 11.77
CA GLY A 286 -17.00 10.73 11.30
C GLY A 286 -16.37 10.35 9.96
N ALA A 287 -16.87 9.28 9.35
CA ALA A 287 -16.48 8.89 8.01
C ALA A 287 -17.13 9.84 7.00
N VAL A 288 -16.32 10.46 6.15
CA VAL A 288 -16.78 11.31 5.05
C VAL A 288 -16.53 10.64 3.71
N GLN A 289 -17.27 11.05 2.68
CA GLN A 289 -17.03 10.56 1.32
C GLN A 289 -15.64 11.00 0.84
N TYR A 290 -15.01 10.16 0.05
CA TYR A 290 -13.64 10.40 -0.46
C TYR A 290 -13.50 11.74 -1.20
N SER A 291 -14.47 12.08 -2.04
CA SER A 291 -14.50 13.37 -2.75
C SER A 291 -14.60 14.56 -1.78
N GLU A 292 -15.45 14.44 -0.76
CA GLU A 292 -15.64 15.49 0.25
C GLU A 292 -14.35 15.70 1.09
N LEU A 293 -13.67 14.62 1.47
CA LEU A 293 -12.38 14.73 2.16
C LEU A 293 -11.40 15.56 1.33
N ARG A 294 -11.25 15.23 0.05
CA ARG A 294 -10.31 15.91 -0.86
C ARG A 294 -10.64 17.39 -1.06
N GLU A 295 -11.91 17.74 -1.17
CA GLU A 295 -12.36 19.13 -1.27
C GLU A 295 -12.03 19.94 0.00
N ARG A 296 -12.05 19.30 1.16
CA ARG A 296 -11.77 19.93 2.46
C ARG A 296 -10.28 20.05 2.78
N LEU A 297 -9.41 19.18 2.20
CA LEU A 297 -7.97 19.17 2.52
C LEU A 297 -7.32 20.56 2.47
N PRO A 298 -7.58 21.44 1.49
CA PRO A 298 -6.97 22.77 1.44
C PRO A 298 -7.37 23.70 2.60
N SER A 299 -8.45 23.41 3.30
CA SER A 299 -8.98 24.26 4.38
C SER A 299 -8.32 24.04 5.74
N TRP A 300 -7.54 22.96 5.90
CA TRP A 300 -6.81 22.65 7.14
C TRP A 300 -5.42 23.27 7.17
N ARG A 301 -4.87 23.41 8.37
CA ARG A 301 -3.52 23.94 8.61
C ARG A 301 -2.45 22.95 8.18
N GLY A 302 -2.61 21.70 8.55
CA GLY A 302 -1.69 20.59 8.24
C GLY A 302 -2.35 19.24 8.53
N LEU A 303 -1.85 18.20 7.86
CA LEU A 303 -2.20 16.80 8.16
C LEU A 303 -1.35 16.31 9.33
N VAL A 304 -1.98 15.79 10.37
CA VAL A 304 -1.28 15.08 11.46
C VAL A 304 -1.33 13.58 11.18
N PHE A 305 -0.16 12.96 11.10
CA PHE A 305 -0.02 11.55 10.74
C PHE A 305 0.71 10.76 11.83
N PRO A 306 -0.01 10.31 12.88
CA PRO A 306 0.59 9.66 14.06
C PRO A 306 0.70 8.14 13.92
N SER A 307 0.73 7.59 12.71
CA SER A 307 0.76 6.14 12.51
C SER A 307 2.00 5.50 13.15
N ARG A 308 1.79 4.40 13.85
CA ARG A 308 2.81 3.63 14.61
C ARG A 308 3.21 2.34 13.90
N CYS A 309 2.70 2.11 12.71
CA CYS A 309 3.07 0.96 11.90
C CYS A 309 3.80 1.39 10.61
N PRO A 310 4.66 0.55 10.06
CA PRO A 310 5.35 0.83 8.81
C PRO A 310 4.38 0.69 7.63
N GLU A 311 3.46 1.64 7.47
CA GLU A 311 2.51 1.64 6.37
C GLU A 311 3.21 1.62 5.02
N GLY A 312 2.65 0.90 4.05
CA GLY A 312 3.24 0.80 2.71
C GLY A 312 3.26 2.14 1.99
N ALA A 313 2.08 2.72 1.72
CA ALA A 313 1.90 4.06 1.15
C ALA A 313 0.42 4.48 1.30
N PRO A 314 0.04 5.12 2.41
CA PRO A 314 -1.32 5.58 2.62
C PRO A 314 -1.69 6.70 1.64
N LEU A 315 -2.89 6.60 1.02
CA LEU A 315 -3.37 7.53 0.01
C LEU A 315 -3.49 8.97 0.52
N ILE A 316 -3.76 9.15 1.81
CA ILE A 316 -3.90 10.49 2.40
C ILE A 316 -2.63 11.35 2.27
N TYR A 317 -1.44 10.74 2.15
CA TYR A 317 -0.21 11.50 1.97
C TYR A 317 -0.14 12.19 0.60
N PRO A 318 -0.22 11.48 -0.54
CA PRO A 318 -0.28 12.17 -1.84
C PRO A 318 -1.50 13.08 -2.00
N GLU A 319 -2.63 12.80 -1.34
CA GLU A 319 -3.82 13.67 -1.32
C GLU A 319 -3.55 14.99 -0.60
N ALA A 320 -2.90 14.94 0.56
CA ALA A 320 -2.46 16.13 1.28
C ALA A 320 -1.52 16.99 0.41
N LEU A 321 -0.53 16.36 -0.23
CA LEU A 321 0.40 17.06 -1.10
C LEU A 321 -0.30 17.65 -2.34
N ALA A 322 -1.28 16.96 -2.92
CA ALA A 322 -2.11 17.49 -4.01
C ALA A 322 -2.87 18.74 -3.61
N ALA A 323 -3.31 18.82 -2.35
CA ALA A 323 -3.96 19.99 -1.77
C ALA A 323 -2.98 21.08 -1.30
N GLY A 324 -1.67 20.86 -1.45
CA GLY A 324 -0.64 21.72 -0.88
C GLY A 324 -0.66 21.71 0.66
N LEU A 325 -1.10 20.63 1.29
CA LEU A 325 -1.22 20.51 2.74
C LEU A 325 0.03 19.84 3.32
N PRO A 326 0.86 20.54 4.14
CA PRO A 326 2.01 19.94 4.78
C PRO A 326 1.64 18.93 5.85
N VAL A 327 2.60 18.04 6.19
CA VAL A 327 2.37 16.90 7.05
C VAL A 327 3.22 16.95 8.32
N LEU A 328 2.57 16.85 9.47
CA LEU A 328 3.20 16.59 10.76
C LEU A 328 3.16 15.06 11.00
N ALA A 329 4.28 14.40 10.80
CA ALA A 329 4.37 12.96 10.94
C ALA A 329 5.12 12.54 12.21
N PHE A 330 4.91 11.28 12.61
CA PHE A 330 5.61 10.67 13.75
C PHE A 330 6.47 9.50 13.27
N PRO A 331 7.62 9.21 13.93
CA PRO A 331 8.52 8.12 13.54
C PRO A 331 7.83 6.76 13.54
N GLY A 332 8.25 5.89 12.64
CA GLY A 332 7.79 4.49 12.53
C GLY A 332 6.88 4.22 11.33
N SER A 333 6.62 5.21 10.49
CA SER A 333 5.84 5.04 9.25
C SER A 333 6.63 5.47 8.01
N ALA A 334 6.31 4.87 6.86
CA ALA A 334 6.88 5.29 5.56
C ALA A 334 6.56 6.76 5.22
N VAL A 335 5.48 7.32 5.75
CA VAL A 335 5.15 8.74 5.58
C VAL A 335 6.16 9.64 6.29
N ALA A 336 6.59 9.27 7.50
CA ALA A 336 7.61 10.05 8.22
C ALA A 336 8.93 10.10 7.44
N ASP A 337 9.33 9.00 6.81
CA ASP A 337 10.53 8.95 5.97
C ASP A 337 10.34 9.81 4.71
N SER A 338 9.20 9.69 4.03
CA SER A 338 8.87 10.53 2.87
C SER A 338 8.83 12.03 3.22
N VAL A 339 8.29 12.39 4.38
CA VAL A 339 8.26 13.80 4.86
C VAL A 339 9.68 14.34 5.05
N ARG A 340 10.61 13.56 5.63
CA ARG A 340 12.00 13.96 5.79
C ARG A 340 12.72 14.12 4.44
N GLU A 341 12.60 13.09 3.59
CA GLU A 341 13.29 13.04 2.29
C GLU A 341 12.80 14.12 1.33
N GLN A 342 11.51 14.39 1.33
CA GLN A 342 10.87 15.31 0.38
C GLN A 342 10.67 16.73 0.93
N GLY A 343 10.93 16.96 2.20
CA GLY A 343 10.78 18.28 2.84
C GLY A 343 9.33 18.78 2.89
N THR A 344 8.34 17.86 2.99
CA THR A 344 6.91 18.20 2.86
C THR A 344 6.23 18.47 4.20
N GLY A 345 7.00 18.67 5.27
CA GLY A 345 6.48 18.89 6.59
C GLY A 345 7.52 18.67 7.68
N MET A 346 7.07 18.22 8.84
CA MET A 346 7.92 17.98 9.99
C MET A 346 7.71 16.56 10.55
N VAL A 347 8.77 15.98 11.10
CA VAL A 347 8.69 14.73 11.86
C VAL A 347 9.00 15.02 13.32
N VAL A 348 8.04 14.71 14.19
CA VAL A 348 8.05 15.02 15.63
C VAL A 348 8.18 13.74 16.44
N GLY A 349 9.11 13.72 17.39
CA GLY A 349 9.31 12.58 18.28
C GLY A 349 8.11 12.30 19.19
N TRP A 350 7.87 11.01 19.50
CA TRP A 350 6.75 10.64 20.40
C TRP A 350 6.90 11.20 21.83
N HIS A 351 8.09 11.62 22.25
CA HIS A 351 8.35 12.18 23.57
C HIS A 351 8.59 13.69 23.54
N GLU A 352 8.59 14.31 22.35
CA GLU A 352 8.76 15.75 22.20
C GLU A 352 7.50 16.51 22.68
N PRO A 353 7.62 17.66 23.35
CA PRO A 353 6.46 18.50 23.71
C PRO A 353 5.65 18.87 22.47
N LEU A 354 4.38 18.43 22.44
CA LEU A 354 3.56 18.54 21.22
C LEU A 354 3.10 19.97 20.96
N ASP A 355 2.85 20.78 21.97
CA ASP A 355 2.53 22.20 21.88
C ASP A 355 3.63 22.99 21.17
N ALA A 356 4.86 22.82 21.59
CA ALA A 356 6.02 23.45 20.95
C ALA A 356 6.22 22.96 19.49
N ALA A 357 5.99 21.68 19.24
CA ALA A 357 6.08 21.10 17.89
C ALA A 357 5.01 21.66 16.96
N LEU A 358 3.75 21.78 17.44
CA LEU A 358 2.64 22.34 16.68
C LEU A 358 2.84 23.84 16.40
N SER A 359 3.38 24.60 17.37
CA SER A 359 3.73 26.00 17.16
C SER A 359 4.77 26.18 16.04
N ARG A 360 5.90 25.46 16.12
CA ARG A 360 6.94 25.47 15.07
C ARG A 360 6.36 25.06 13.70
N ALA A 361 5.50 24.04 13.69
CA ALA A 361 4.86 23.59 12.45
C ALA A 361 3.91 24.65 11.89
N ALA A 362 3.13 25.33 12.74
CA ALA A 362 2.21 26.39 12.33
C ALA A 362 2.95 27.54 11.64
N ASP A 363 4.10 27.96 12.19
CA ASP A 363 4.92 29.03 11.62
C ASP A 363 5.50 28.65 10.25
N HIS A 364 5.83 27.38 10.06
CA HIS A 364 6.54 26.91 8.87
C HIS A 364 5.60 26.39 7.77
N PHE A 365 4.49 25.79 8.12
CA PHE A 365 3.63 25.06 7.16
C PHE A 365 3.01 25.95 6.09
N HIS A 366 2.74 27.22 6.41
CA HIS A 366 2.22 28.14 5.40
C HIS A 366 3.18 28.25 4.19
N SER A 367 4.46 28.44 4.45
CA SER A 367 5.49 28.57 3.41
C SER A 367 5.76 27.26 2.64
N LEU A 368 5.46 26.10 3.23
CA LEU A 368 5.66 24.79 2.60
C LEU A 368 4.59 24.41 1.57
N ARG A 369 3.41 25.05 1.58
CA ARG A 369 2.30 24.64 0.69
C ARG A 369 2.67 24.58 -0.80
N PRO A 370 3.35 25.58 -1.39
CA PRO A 370 3.77 25.50 -2.79
C PRO A 370 4.77 24.35 -3.03
N HIS A 371 5.65 24.08 -2.06
CA HIS A 371 6.60 22.99 -2.15
C HIS A 371 5.89 21.62 -2.12
N CYS A 372 4.94 21.39 -1.18
CA CYS A 372 4.12 20.19 -1.14
C CYS A 372 3.44 19.93 -2.49
N ARG A 373 2.83 20.96 -3.06
CA ARG A 373 2.21 20.88 -4.39
C ARG A 373 3.22 20.53 -5.48
N SER A 374 4.40 21.12 -5.46
CA SER A 374 5.47 20.81 -6.40
C SER A 374 5.94 19.35 -6.30
N VAL A 375 6.07 18.81 -5.08
CA VAL A 375 6.40 17.41 -4.83
C VAL A 375 5.31 16.49 -5.39
N PHE A 376 4.03 16.80 -5.14
CA PHE A 376 2.91 16.06 -5.73
C PHE A 376 3.02 16.00 -7.26
N LEU A 377 3.20 17.14 -7.92
CA LEU A 377 3.28 17.22 -9.38
C LEU A 377 4.45 16.43 -9.96
N ARG A 378 5.57 16.30 -9.23
CA ARG A 378 6.76 15.55 -9.65
C ARG A 378 6.68 14.05 -9.39
N HIS A 379 5.89 13.58 -8.41
CA HIS A 379 6.01 12.19 -7.94
C HIS A 379 4.71 11.41 -7.89
N TYR A 380 3.55 12.07 -7.73
CA TYR A 380 2.31 11.43 -7.31
C TYR A 380 1.13 11.67 -8.24
N THR A 381 1.36 12.21 -9.45
CA THR A 381 0.30 12.37 -10.44
C THR A 381 0.01 11.08 -11.19
N GLU A 382 -1.22 10.92 -11.68
CA GLU A 382 -1.65 9.80 -12.51
C GLU A 382 -0.71 9.57 -13.70
N ARG A 383 -0.33 10.62 -14.43
CA ARG A 383 0.56 10.53 -15.59
C ARG A 383 1.91 9.89 -15.24
N ILE A 384 2.48 10.28 -14.09
CA ILE A 384 3.77 9.73 -13.62
C ILE A 384 3.60 8.26 -13.25
N TRP A 385 2.51 7.92 -12.56
CA TRP A 385 2.22 6.54 -12.19
C TRP A 385 2.02 5.66 -13.44
N VAL A 386 1.23 6.10 -14.41
CA VAL A 386 1.01 5.37 -15.68
C VAL A 386 2.34 5.10 -16.39
N ASN A 387 3.22 6.09 -16.49
CA ASN A 387 4.52 5.89 -17.12
C ASN A 387 5.38 4.87 -16.37
N ARG A 388 5.40 4.92 -15.02
CA ARG A 388 6.16 3.98 -14.20
C ARG A 388 5.63 2.55 -14.34
N ILE A 389 4.32 2.36 -14.26
CA ILE A 389 3.73 1.02 -14.34
C ILE A 389 3.85 0.43 -15.75
N ALA A 390 3.78 1.25 -16.80
CA ALA A 390 4.04 0.83 -18.17
C ALA A 390 5.47 0.29 -18.35
N ASN A 391 6.46 0.94 -17.74
CA ASN A 391 7.84 0.43 -17.72
C ASN A 391 7.94 -0.91 -16.98
N VAL A 392 7.21 -1.08 -15.86
CA VAL A 392 7.17 -2.36 -15.14
C VAL A 392 6.58 -3.47 -16.00
N TYR A 393 5.53 -3.17 -16.78
CA TYR A 393 4.94 -4.14 -17.73
C TYR A 393 5.94 -4.54 -18.80
N SER A 394 6.62 -3.56 -19.43
CA SER A 394 7.65 -3.83 -20.44
C SER A 394 8.81 -4.67 -19.87
N ASP A 395 9.28 -4.33 -18.69
CA ASP A 395 10.34 -5.03 -17.97
C ASP A 395 9.95 -6.49 -17.63
N ALA A 396 8.71 -6.72 -17.21
CA ALA A 396 8.24 -8.06 -16.88
C ALA A 396 8.13 -8.92 -18.14
N LEU A 397 7.66 -8.37 -19.26
CA LEU A 397 7.61 -9.04 -20.56
C LEU A 397 9.02 -9.43 -21.04
N ALA A 398 9.97 -8.50 -21.01
CA ALA A 398 11.35 -8.75 -21.41
C ALA A 398 12.03 -9.82 -20.53
N HIS A 399 11.86 -9.72 -19.20
CA HIS A 399 12.40 -10.70 -18.26
C HIS A 399 11.83 -12.09 -18.51
N HIS A 400 10.51 -12.17 -18.69
CA HIS A 400 9.82 -13.44 -18.92
C HIS A 400 10.28 -14.10 -20.24
N ALA A 401 10.46 -13.34 -21.30
CA ALA A 401 11.01 -13.83 -22.59
C ALA A 401 12.43 -14.37 -22.41
N ALA A 402 13.32 -13.60 -21.74
CA ALA A 402 14.71 -13.99 -21.51
C ALA A 402 14.84 -15.30 -20.70
N VAL A 403 13.99 -15.51 -19.68
CA VAL A 403 13.99 -16.75 -18.89
C VAL A 403 13.55 -17.96 -19.73
N ARG A 404 12.68 -17.78 -20.71
CA ARG A 404 12.21 -18.87 -21.60
C ARG A 404 13.21 -19.20 -22.71
N GLU A 405 14.03 -18.24 -23.13
CA GLU A 405 15.05 -18.43 -24.16
C GLU A 405 16.33 -19.13 -23.66
N VAL A 406 16.53 -19.25 -22.34
CA VAL A 406 17.63 -20.05 -21.79
C VAL A 406 17.29 -21.52 -22.02
N PRO A 407 17.98 -22.24 -22.97
CA PRO A 407 17.70 -23.63 -23.21
C PRO A 407 17.94 -24.42 -21.93
N SER A 408 17.04 -25.33 -21.59
CA SER A 408 17.27 -26.40 -20.61
C SER A 408 18.35 -27.37 -21.17
N GLY A 409 19.53 -26.84 -21.46
CA GLY A 409 20.63 -27.47 -22.16
C GLY A 409 21.78 -27.77 -21.24
N GLY A 410 21.92 -29.04 -20.93
CA GLY A 410 23.23 -29.68 -20.67
C GLY A 410 23.88 -29.31 -19.35
N GLY A 411 23.42 -29.93 -18.27
CA GLY A 411 24.36 -30.15 -17.18
C GLY A 411 25.62 -30.81 -17.72
N PRO A 412 26.84 -30.47 -17.22
CA PRO A 412 28.07 -31.10 -17.64
C PRO A 412 27.92 -32.61 -17.45
N ARG A 413 28.07 -33.38 -18.54
CA ARG A 413 28.21 -34.85 -18.44
C ARG A 413 29.43 -35.11 -17.56
N VAL A 414 29.19 -35.62 -16.36
CA VAL A 414 30.24 -36.19 -15.54
C VAL A 414 30.82 -37.34 -16.35
N PRO A 415 32.15 -37.37 -16.65
CA PRO A 415 32.74 -38.50 -17.31
C PRO A 415 32.57 -39.73 -16.40
N GLU A 416 32.00 -40.80 -16.91
CA GLU A 416 32.01 -42.10 -16.25
C GLU A 416 33.48 -42.49 -15.99
N MET A 417 33.88 -42.48 -14.73
CA MET A 417 35.15 -43.09 -14.31
C MET A 417 34.96 -44.63 -14.37
N GLU A 418 35.57 -45.28 -15.35
CA GLU A 418 35.72 -46.72 -15.35
C GLU A 418 36.43 -47.19 -14.08
N PRO A 419 35.97 -48.28 -13.45
CA PRO A 419 36.64 -48.83 -12.29
C PRO A 419 37.93 -49.52 -12.76
N ARG A 420 39.08 -48.99 -12.36
CA ARG A 420 40.34 -49.75 -12.46
C ARG A 420 40.40 -50.68 -11.25
N TRP A 421 40.55 -51.98 -11.59
CA TRP A 421 40.85 -53.13 -10.72
C TRP A 421 42.17 -52.97 -9.98
#